data_2150d068b8d7478cfcf337a94e0e78ab
#
_entry.id   2150d068b8d7478cfcf337a94e0e78ab
#
_cell.length_a   1.000
_cell.length_b   1.000
_cell.length_c   1.000
_cell.angle_alpha   90.00
_cell.angle_beta   90.00
_cell.angle_gamma   90.00
#
_symmetry.space_group_name_H-M   'P 1'
#
loop_
_entity.id
_entity.type
_entity.pdbx_description
1 polymer ?
#
loop_
_entity_poly.entity_id
_entity_poly.type
_entity_poly.pdbx_seq_one_letter_code
_entity_poly.pdbx_strand_id
1 'polypeptide(L)'
;MKYITNMERRGLERGRQEGRQEGRQEGQIRSQQESVLAVLETRFGEIPYDLREAVTATDDLARLKRWHRLAIQLASLAEFETRRHKR
;
A
#
# COMPACT_ATOMS: atom_id res chain seq x y z
N MET A 1 35.16 14.97 -23.90
CA MET A 1 34.52 13.89 -23.16
C MET A 1 34.82 14.04 -21.68
N LYS A 2 33.80 14.23 -20.89
CA LYS A 2 34.00 14.37 -19.45
C LYS A 2 34.06 12.99 -18.81
N TYR A 3 35.10 12.74 -18.07
CA TYR A 3 35.21 11.50 -17.31
C TYR A 3 34.45 11.64 -15.99
N ILE A 4 33.59 10.69 -15.72
CA ILE A 4 32.89 10.60 -14.43
C ILE A 4 33.91 10.04 -13.44
N THR A 5 34.14 10.75 -12.34
CA THR A 5 35.01 10.27 -11.27
C THR A 5 34.39 9.07 -10.58
N ASN A 6 35.22 8.26 -9.91
CA ASN A 6 34.71 7.11 -9.14
C ASN A 6 33.71 7.54 -8.08
N MET A 7 33.87 8.70 -7.47
CA MET A 7 32.95 9.23 -6.48
C MET A 7 31.61 9.59 -7.09
N GLU A 8 31.60 10.21 -8.26
CA GLU A 8 30.39 10.57 -8.99
C GLU A 8 29.63 9.33 -9.42
N ARG A 9 30.33 8.29 -9.88
CA ARG A 9 29.74 7.02 -10.27
C ARG A 9 29.03 6.34 -9.08
N ARG A 10 29.69 6.30 -7.92
CA ARG A 10 29.11 5.73 -6.70
C ARG A 10 27.85 6.47 -6.25
N GLY A 11 27.87 7.79 -6.35
CA GLY A 11 26.71 8.62 -6.02
C GLY A 11 25.53 8.34 -6.93
N LEU A 12 25.77 8.20 -8.23
CA LEU A 12 24.72 7.89 -9.21
C LEU A 12 24.12 6.50 -8.98
N GLU A 13 24.95 5.49 -8.69
CA GLU A 13 24.51 4.14 -8.41
C GLU A 13 23.65 4.09 -7.14
N ARG A 14 24.06 4.80 -6.10
CA ARG A 14 23.29 4.88 -4.85
C ARG A 14 21.93 5.52 -5.09
N GLY A 15 21.88 6.62 -5.83
CA GLY A 15 20.63 7.29 -6.18
C GLY A 15 19.67 6.39 -6.95
N ARG A 16 20.19 5.59 -7.88
CA ARG A 16 19.38 4.63 -8.64
C ARG A 16 18.81 3.54 -7.74
N GLN A 17 19.61 3.01 -6.81
CA GLN A 17 19.16 1.98 -5.88
C GLN A 17 18.09 2.50 -4.94
N GLU A 18 18.26 3.69 -4.41
CA GLU A 18 17.29 4.34 -3.54
C GLU A 18 15.98 4.58 -4.28
N GLY A 19 16.04 5.07 -5.51
CA GLY A 19 14.87 5.28 -6.35
C GLY A 19 14.12 3.99 -6.66
N ARG A 20 14.82 2.88 -6.90
CA ARG A 20 14.19 1.57 -7.11
C ARG A 20 13.50 1.06 -5.85
N GLN A 21 14.12 1.24 -4.69
CA GLN A 21 13.52 0.83 -3.42
C GLN A 21 12.26 1.62 -3.13
N GLU A 22 12.28 2.93 -3.32
CA GLU A 22 11.11 3.78 -3.13
C GLU A 22 9.99 3.37 -4.07
N GLY A 23 10.30 3.14 -5.35
CA GLY A 23 9.34 2.69 -6.33
C GLY A 23 8.71 1.34 -5.98
N ARG A 24 9.50 0.40 -5.44
CA ARG A 24 8.98 -0.89 -4.97
C ARG A 24 8.04 -0.74 -3.80
N GLN A 25 8.39 0.11 -2.83
CA GLN A 25 7.57 0.36 -1.65
C GLN A 25 6.24 0.99 -2.05
N GLU A 26 6.27 1.99 -2.92
CA GLU A 26 5.06 2.63 -3.43
C GLU A 26 4.18 1.63 -4.19
N GLY A 27 4.80 0.77 -5.01
CA GLY A 27 4.10 -0.26 -5.75
C GLY A 27 3.46 -1.29 -4.83
N GLN A 28 4.14 -1.70 -3.75
CA GLN A 28 3.61 -2.63 -2.77
C GLN A 28 2.42 -2.03 -2.02
N ILE A 29 2.52 -0.77 -1.63
CA ILE A 29 1.44 -0.06 -0.95
C ILE A 29 0.22 0.02 -1.86
N ARG A 30 0.40 0.45 -3.10
CA ARG A 30 -0.69 0.56 -4.07
C ARG A 30 -1.34 -0.79 -4.34
N SER A 31 -0.53 -1.81 -4.55
CA SER A 31 -1.01 -3.18 -4.79
C SER A 31 -1.83 -3.68 -3.60
N GLN A 32 -1.38 -3.39 -2.38
CA GLN A 32 -2.09 -3.82 -1.18
C GLN A 32 -3.38 -3.05 -0.97
N GLN A 33 -3.40 -1.75 -1.29
CA GLN A 33 -4.63 -0.95 -1.28
C GLN A 33 -5.67 -1.53 -2.24
N GLU A 34 -5.24 -1.84 -3.46
CA GLU A 34 -6.11 -2.45 -4.47
C GLU A 34 -6.64 -3.81 -4.03
N SER A 35 -5.79 -4.62 -3.39
CA SER A 35 -6.18 -5.93 -2.88
C SER A 35 -7.25 -5.83 -1.80
N VAL A 36 -7.08 -4.91 -0.85
CA VAL A 36 -8.07 -4.67 0.20
C VAL A 36 -9.41 -4.27 -0.41
N LEU A 37 -9.40 -3.31 -1.32
CA LEU A 37 -10.61 -2.84 -1.99
C LEU A 37 -11.28 -3.96 -2.81
N ALA A 38 -10.48 -4.75 -3.53
CA ALA A 38 -10.99 -5.86 -4.33
C ALA A 38 -11.70 -6.90 -3.47
N VAL A 39 -11.12 -7.27 -2.34
CA VAL A 39 -11.75 -8.23 -1.42
C VAL A 39 -13.05 -7.66 -0.86
N LEU A 40 -13.04 -6.40 -0.42
CA LEU A 40 -14.23 -5.74 0.12
C LEU A 40 -15.35 -5.67 -0.93
N GLU A 41 -15.03 -5.27 -2.14
CA GLU A 41 -16.00 -5.20 -3.23
C GLU A 41 -16.55 -6.58 -3.60
N THR A 42 -15.68 -7.59 -3.66
CA THR A 42 -16.08 -8.96 -3.99
C THR A 42 -17.00 -9.56 -2.94
N ARG A 43 -16.72 -9.32 -1.67
CA ARG A 43 -17.47 -9.91 -0.58
C ARG A 43 -18.73 -9.14 -0.19
N PHE A 44 -18.65 -7.82 -0.22
CA PHE A 44 -19.69 -6.95 0.34
C PHE A 44 -20.38 -6.06 -0.68
N GLY A 45 -19.93 -6.09 -1.93
CA GLY A 45 -20.50 -5.28 -2.99
C GLY A 45 -19.94 -3.86 -2.97
N GLU A 46 -20.76 -2.88 -3.30
CA GLU A 46 -20.34 -1.49 -3.40
C GLU A 46 -19.83 -0.97 -2.06
N ILE A 47 -18.66 -0.36 -2.08
CA ILE A 47 -17.99 0.14 -0.89
C ILE A 47 -18.30 1.62 -0.73
N PRO A 48 -18.62 2.10 0.51
CA PRO A 48 -18.78 3.53 0.75
C PRO A 48 -17.54 4.33 0.34
N TYR A 49 -17.75 5.50 -0.19
CA TYR A 49 -16.68 6.38 -0.65
C TYR A 49 -15.66 6.69 0.46
N ASP A 50 -16.16 6.95 1.67
CA ASP A 50 -15.31 7.25 2.83
C ASP A 50 -14.35 6.10 3.15
N LEU A 51 -14.82 4.88 3.04
CA LEU A 51 -13.99 3.70 3.27
C LEU A 51 -12.95 3.55 2.16
N ARG A 52 -13.35 3.74 0.94
CA ARG A 52 -12.43 3.70 -0.20
C ARG A 52 -11.32 4.73 -0.03
N GLU A 53 -11.66 5.96 0.35
CA GLU A 53 -10.67 7.00 0.60
C GLU A 53 -9.74 6.65 1.76
N ALA A 54 -10.28 6.09 2.84
CA ALA A 54 -9.47 5.68 3.99
C ALA A 54 -8.42 4.65 3.60
N VAL A 55 -8.79 3.69 2.76
CA VAL A 55 -7.85 2.66 2.27
C VAL A 55 -6.80 3.27 1.36
N THR A 56 -7.20 4.09 0.40
CA THR A 56 -6.27 4.69 -0.57
C THR A 56 -5.38 5.77 0.04
N ALA A 57 -5.78 6.35 1.17
CA ALA A 57 -4.97 7.33 1.90
C ALA A 57 -3.95 6.69 2.86
N THR A 58 -4.05 5.39 3.10
CA THR A 58 -3.16 4.68 4.02
C THR A 58 -1.92 4.22 3.29
N ASP A 59 -0.76 4.66 3.77
CA ASP A 59 0.55 4.28 3.22
C ASP A 59 1.31 3.31 4.13
N ASP A 60 0.71 2.85 5.21
CA ASP A 60 1.28 1.89 6.14
C ASP A 60 0.99 0.46 5.65
N LEU A 61 2.02 -0.19 5.12
CA LEU A 61 1.88 -1.52 4.55
C LEU A 61 1.42 -2.55 5.59
N ALA A 62 1.90 -2.47 6.82
CA ALA A 62 1.50 -3.38 7.88
C ALA A 62 0.01 -3.24 8.21
N ARG A 63 -0.49 -2.01 8.25
CA ARG A 63 -1.90 -1.72 8.47
C ARG A 63 -2.76 -2.25 7.32
N LEU A 64 -2.31 -2.05 6.08
CA LEU A 64 -3.02 -2.54 4.90
C LEU A 64 -3.08 -4.06 4.88
N LYS A 65 -2.02 -4.74 5.25
CA LYS A 65 -2.00 -6.20 5.35
C LYS A 65 -2.97 -6.70 6.41
N ARG A 66 -3.04 -6.00 7.53
CA ARG A 66 -4.01 -6.31 8.59
C ARG A 66 -5.44 -6.14 8.07
N TRP A 67 -5.72 -5.05 7.39
CA TRP A 67 -7.04 -4.79 6.80
C TRP A 67 -7.41 -5.83 5.75
N HIS A 68 -6.43 -6.28 4.98
CA HIS A 68 -6.63 -7.33 4.00
C HIS A 68 -7.13 -8.62 4.68
N ARG A 69 -6.46 -9.02 5.76
CA ARG A 69 -6.88 -10.20 6.53
C ARG A 69 -8.28 -10.01 7.14
N LEU A 70 -8.54 -8.85 7.70
CA LEU A 70 -9.85 -8.55 8.26
C LEU A 70 -10.95 -8.61 7.19
N ALA A 71 -10.67 -8.07 6.01
CA ALA A 71 -11.61 -8.09 4.89
C ALA A 71 -11.97 -9.53 4.47
N ILE A 72 -11.02 -10.43 4.57
CA ILE A 72 -11.24 -11.85 4.24
C ILE A 72 -12.03 -12.57 5.34
N GLN A 73 -11.76 -12.27 6.60
CA GLN A 73 -12.23 -13.03 7.75
C GLN A 73 -13.56 -12.56 8.30
N LEU A 74 -13.85 -11.28 8.25
CA LEU A 74 -15.04 -10.73 8.90
C LEU A 74 -16.33 -11.00 8.08
N ALA A 75 -17.43 -11.16 8.77
CA ALA A 75 -18.69 -11.53 8.16
C ALA A 75 -19.40 -10.37 7.48
N SER A 76 -19.15 -9.12 7.90
CA SER A 76 -19.85 -7.96 7.37
C SER A 76 -18.93 -6.76 7.24
N LEU A 77 -19.34 -5.83 6.38
CA LEU A 77 -18.64 -4.56 6.20
C LEU A 77 -18.65 -3.72 7.48
N ALA A 78 -19.76 -3.75 8.23
CA ALA A 78 -19.88 -3.05 9.50
C ALA A 78 -18.83 -3.54 10.51
N GLU A 79 -18.63 -4.85 10.60
CA GLU A 79 -17.56 -5.41 11.44
C GLU A 79 -16.18 -4.97 10.99
N PHE A 80 -15.95 -4.94 9.68
CA PHE A 80 -14.67 -4.46 9.14
C PHE A 80 -14.42 -3.01 9.55
N GLU A 81 -15.39 -2.14 9.41
CA GLU A 81 -15.23 -0.73 9.79
C GLU A 81 -14.97 -0.59 11.29
N THR A 82 -15.66 -1.33 12.12
CA THR A 82 -15.44 -1.32 13.56
C THR A 82 -14.03 -1.79 13.90
N ARG A 83 -13.58 -2.90 13.31
CA ARG A 83 -12.25 -3.46 13.57
C ARG A 83 -11.13 -2.63 12.99
N ARG A 84 -11.38 -1.96 11.89
CA ARG A 84 -10.41 -1.08 11.24
C ARG A 84 -9.94 0.04 12.17
N HIS A 85 -10.84 0.56 13.00
CA HIS A 85 -10.53 1.64 13.93
C HIS A 85 -9.84 1.18 15.22
N LYS A 86 -9.87 -0.11 15.51
CA LYS A 86 -9.19 -0.65 16.69
C LYS A 86 -7.70 -0.82 16.42
N ARG A 87 -6.88 -0.39 17.37
CA ARG A 87 -5.42 -0.54 17.32
C ARG A 87 -5.01 -1.93 17.77
#